data_ed1b32d360274fac606e73728e9e8e7b
#
_entry.id   ed1b32d360274fac606e73728e9e8e7b
#
_cell.length_a   1.000
_cell.length_b   1.000
_cell.length_c   1.000
_cell.angle_alpha   90.00
_cell.angle_beta   90.00
_cell.angle_gamma   90.00
#
_symmetry.space_group_name_H-M   'P 1'
#
loop_
_entity.id
_entity.type
_entity.pdbx_description
1 polymer ?
#
loop_
_entity_poly.entity_id
_entity_poly.type
_entity_poly.pdbx_seq_one_letter_code
_entity_poly.pdbx_strand_id
1 'polypeptide(L)'
;MNMYVGNLSYNVKEVDLREVMEEYGTVGSVKLIVDRDTRRSKGFAFVEMPETSEASNAIKQLNGVEYAGRPMVVKDRKSVV
;
A
#
# COMPACT_ATOMS: atom_id res chain seq x y z
N MET A 1 -5.73 -10.00 5.73
CA MET A 1 -6.13 -8.62 6.07
C MET A 1 -5.86 -7.71 4.89
N ASN A 2 -6.82 -6.92 4.51
CA ASN A 2 -6.69 -5.99 3.40
C ASN A 2 -6.34 -4.59 3.92
N MET A 3 -5.41 -3.94 3.23
CA MET A 3 -4.94 -2.60 3.63
C MET A 3 -5.12 -1.62 2.48
N TYR A 4 -5.40 -0.38 2.86
CA TYR A 4 -5.40 0.75 1.93
C TYR A 4 -4.06 1.48 2.07
N VAL A 5 -3.40 1.74 0.95
CA VAL A 5 -2.16 2.50 0.90
C VAL A 5 -2.40 3.68 -0.03
N GLY A 6 -2.32 4.88 0.52
CA GLY A 6 -2.64 6.09 -0.23
C GLY A 6 -1.56 7.15 -0.17
N ASN A 7 -1.82 8.27 -0.82
CA ASN A 7 -0.89 9.38 -0.95
C ASN A 7 0.44 8.98 -1.57
N LEU A 8 0.38 8.06 -2.54
CA LEU A 8 1.56 7.56 -3.22
C LEU A 8 1.97 8.49 -4.36
N SER A 9 3.27 8.56 -4.60
CA SER A 9 3.79 9.20 -5.81
C SER A 9 3.27 8.43 -7.04
N TYR A 10 2.96 9.15 -8.10
CA TYR A 10 2.49 8.53 -9.34
C TYR A 10 3.53 7.65 -10.01
N ASN A 11 4.78 7.73 -9.58
CA ASN A 11 5.86 6.88 -10.10
C ASN A 11 5.98 5.53 -9.39
N VAL A 12 5.26 5.34 -8.29
CA VAL A 12 5.29 4.08 -7.53
C VAL A 12 4.49 3.02 -8.28
N LYS A 13 5.08 1.84 -8.42
CA LYS A 13 4.48 0.71 -9.13
C LYS A 13 4.12 -0.41 -8.16
N GLU A 14 3.33 -1.38 -8.64
CA GLU A 14 2.95 -2.54 -7.81
C GLU A 14 4.15 -3.28 -7.25
N VAL A 15 5.19 -3.48 -8.07
CA VAL A 15 6.39 -4.18 -7.63
C VAL A 15 7.10 -3.43 -6.50
N ASP A 16 7.10 -2.11 -6.57
CA ASP A 16 7.72 -1.29 -5.52
C ASP A 16 6.99 -1.45 -4.19
N LEU A 17 5.67 -1.41 -4.23
CA LEU A 17 4.84 -1.60 -3.03
C LEU A 17 4.99 -3.00 -2.46
N ARG A 18 5.02 -4.01 -3.32
CA ARG A 18 5.22 -5.39 -2.90
C ARG A 18 6.54 -5.54 -2.15
N GLU A 19 7.61 -4.98 -2.67
CA GLU A 19 8.92 -5.05 -2.01
C GLU A 19 8.90 -4.37 -0.64
N VAL A 20 8.28 -3.22 -0.54
CA VAL A 20 8.15 -2.50 0.73
C VAL A 20 7.37 -3.33 1.74
N MET A 21 6.25 -3.89 1.33
CA MET A 21 5.39 -4.67 2.23
C MET A 21 6.03 -6.01 2.62
N GLU A 22 6.78 -6.63 1.72
CA GLU A 22 7.43 -7.92 1.99
C GLU A 22 8.48 -7.81 3.10
N GLU A 23 8.98 -6.63 3.38
CA GLU A 23 9.89 -6.42 4.51
C GLU A 23 9.18 -6.65 5.85
N TYR A 24 7.87 -6.59 5.88
CA TYR A 24 7.06 -6.73 7.11
C TYR A 24 6.35 -8.07 7.20
N GLY A 25 6.34 -8.85 6.13
CA GLY A 25 5.71 -10.17 6.14
C GLY A 25 5.32 -10.64 4.75
N THR A 26 4.60 -11.74 4.72
CA THR A 26 4.13 -12.34 3.47
C THR A 26 3.03 -11.49 2.84
N VAL A 27 3.20 -11.17 1.57
CA VAL A 27 2.21 -10.40 0.80
C VAL A 27 1.44 -11.34 -0.11
N GLY A 28 0.12 -11.34 0.02
CA GLY A 28 -0.75 -12.14 -0.83
C GLY A 28 -0.99 -11.49 -2.18
N SER A 29 -1.33 -10.22 -2.19
CA SER A 29 -1.54 -9.49 -3.43
C SER A 29 -1.35 -7.99 -3.24
N VAL A 30 -1.00 -7.32 -4.34
CA VAL A 30 -0.91 -5.85 -4.39
C VAL A 30 -1.65 -5.41 -5.64
N LYS A 31 -2.56 -4.47 -5.48
CA LYS A 31 -3.31 -3.91 -6.60
C LYS A 31 -3.19 -2.40 -6.61
N LEU A 32 -2.38 -1.89 -7.52
CA LEU A 32 -2.25 -0.46 -7.73
C LEU A 32 -3.43 0.02 -8.59
N ILE A 33 -4.11 1.04 -8.12
CA ILE A 33 -5.26 1.59 -8.86
C ILE A 33 -4.75 2.62 -9.87
N VAL A 34 -5.11 2.42 -11.13
CA VAL A 34 -4.69 3.29 -12.22
C VAL A 34 -5.90 3.82 -12.96
N ASP A 35 -5.73 4.97 -13.59
CA ASP A 35 -6.74 5.57 -14.43
C ASP A 35 -6.86 4.78 -15.74
N ARG A 36 -8.07 4.47 -16.17
CA ARG A 36 -8.31 3.69 -17.38
C ARG A 36 -7.89 4.42 -18.66
N ASP A 37 -8.07 5.73 -18.67
CA ASP A 37 -7.83 6.53 -19.87
C ASP A 37 -6.35 6.86 -20.05
N THR A 38 -5.70 7.31 -18.98
CA THR A 38 -4.31 7.75 -19.01
C THR A 38 -3.33 6.66 -18.60
N ARG A 39 -3.82 5.61 -17.94
CA ARG A 39 -3.03 4.51 -17.36
C ARG A 39 -2.04 4.99 -16.31
N ARG A 40 -2.28 6.15 -15.75
CA ARG A 40 -1.47 6.69 -14.66
C ARG A 40 -2.02 6.25 -13.30
N SER A 41 -1.11 6.04 -12.35
CA SER A 41 -1.50 5.72 -10.98
C SER A 41 -2.37 6.83 -10.42
N LYS A 42 -3.44 6.44 -9.72
CA LYS A 42 -4.27 7.40 -8.98
C LYS A 42 -3.67 7.77 -7.63
N GLY A 43 -2.51 7.20 -7.28
CA GLY A 43 -1.82 7.51 -6.04
C GLY A 43 -2.29 6.67 -4.86
N PHE A 44 -2.99 5.57 -5.10
CA PHE A 44 -3.37 4.64 -4.04
C PHE A 44 -3.44 3.21 -4.54
N ALA A 45 -3.38 2.28 -3.58
CA ALA A 45 -3.36 0.86 -3.87
C ALA A 45 -4.00 0.08 -2.74
N PHE A 46 -4.34 -1.18 -3.01
CA PHE A 46 -4.82 -2.12 -2.01
C PHE A 46 -3.83 -3.26 -1.91
N VAL A 47 -3.50 -3.63 -0.68
CA VAL A 47 -2.55 -4.70 -0.40
C VAL A 47 -3.23 -5.72 0.49
N GLU A 48 -3.06 -7.00 0.18
CA GLU A 48 -3.54 -8.09 1.01
C GLU A 48 -2.35 -8.82 1.64
N MET A 49 -2.39 -8.95 2.98
CA MET A 49 -1.44 -9.75 3.72
C MET A 49 -2.21 -10.78 4.54
N PRO A 50 -1.96 -12.09 4.34
CA PRO A 50 -2.74 -13.12 5.02
C PRO A 50 -2.55 -13.15 6.54
N GLU A 51 -1.38 -12.78 7.03
CA GLU A 51 -1.10 -12.74 8.46
C GLU A 51 -1.50 -11.40 9.07
N THR A 52 -2.51 -11.40 9.93
CA THR A 52 -3.02 -10.18 10.57
C THR A 52 -1.95 -9.45 11.37
N SER A 53 -1.13 -10.18 12.11
CA SER A 53 -0.08 -9.58 12.93
C SER A 53 0.97 -8.87 12.09
N GLU A 54 1.34 -9.45 10.96
CA GLU A 54 2.29 -8.84 10.02
C GLU A 54 1.67 -7.61 9.36
N ALA A 55 0.41 -7.71 8.96
CA ALA A 55 -0.31 -6.60 8.36
C ALA A 55 -0.44 -5.42 9.34
N SER A 56 -0.79 -5.70 10.58
CA SER A 56 -0.89 -4.66 11.61
C SER A 56 0.44 -3.96 11.85
N ASN A 57 1.53 -4.74 11.88
CA ASN A 57 2.86 -4.18 12.04
C ASN A 57 3.24 -3.31 10.84
N ALA A 58 2.93 -3.74 9.63
CA ALA A 58 3.18 -2.97 8.42
C ALA A 58 2.45 -1.62 8.47
N ILE A 59 1.19 -1.62 8.88
CA ILE A 59 0.41 -0.40 9.04
C ILE A 59 1.10 0.55 10.03
N LYS A 60 1.48 0.04 11.19
CA LYS A 60 2.14 0.85 12.22
C LYS A 60 3.46 1.46 11.74
N GLN A 61 4.25 0.67 11.04
CA GLN A 61 5.60 1.07 10.64
C GLN A 61 5.60 1.99 9.42
N LEU A 62 4.65 1.82 8.52
CA LEU A 62 4.64 2.52 7.25
C LEU A 62 3.74 3.75 7.21
N ASN A 63 2.71 3.79 8.06
CA ASN A 63 1.80 4.94 8.04
C ASN A 63 2.55 6.23 8.42
N GLY A 64 2.54 7.21 7.52
CA GLY A 64 3.21 8.48 7.71
C GLY A 64 4.68 8.49 7.28
N VAL A 65 5.21 7.36 6.85
CA VAL A 65 6.60 7.27 6.40
C VAL A 65 6.72 7.84 5.00
N GLU A 66 7.72 8.70 4.80
CA GLU A 66 7.98 9.27 3.48
C GLU A 66 8.50 8.20 2.52
N TYR A 67 7.82 8.08 1.39
CA TYR A 67 8.21 7.15 0.33
C TYR A 67 8.06 7.86 -1.01
N ALA A 68 9.14 7.85 -1.79
CA ALA A 68 9.17 8.54 -3.09
C ALA A 68 8.78 10.02 -2.98
N GLY A 69 9.16 10.67 -1.88
CA GLY A 69 8.94 12.09 -1.66
C GLY A 69 7.59 12.45 -1.05
N ARG A 70 6.77 11.46 -0.68
CA ARG A 70 5.43 11.73 -0.10
C ARG A 70 5.18 10.83 1.10
N PRO A 71 4.59 11.35 2.18
CA PRO A 71 4.25 10.52 3.33
C PRO A 71 3.09 9.57 2.97
N MET A 72 3.34 8.27 3.11
CA MET A 72 2.32 7.26 2.82
C MET A 72 1.22 7.27 3.87
N VAL A 73 0.00 6.97 3.42
CA VAL A 73 -1.13 6.69 4.30
C VAL A 73 -1.40 5.20 4.20
N VAL A 74 -1.23 4.48 5.33
CA VAL A 74 -1.46 3.03 5.36
C VAL A 74 -2.51 2.76 6.43
N LYS A 75 -3.61 2.15 6.03
CA LYS A 75 -4.75 1.90 6.92
C LYS A 75 -5.32 0.51 6.68
N ASP A 76 -5.94 -0.04 7.73
CA ASP A 76 -6.77 -1.22 7.60
C ASP A 76 -7.98 -0.83 6.72
N ARG A 77 -8.21 -1.59 5.67
CA ARG A 77 -9.30 -1.30 4.74
C ARG A 77 -10.67 -1.26 5.42
N LYS A 78 -10.85 -2.07 6.45
CA LYS A 78 -12.10 -2.08 7.22
C LYS A 78 -12.35 -0.79 7.99
N SER A 79 -11.29 -0.04 8.27
CA SER A 79 -11.37 1.24 8.99
C SER A 79 -11.69 2.41 8.05
N VAL A 80 -11.66 2.19 6.75
CA VAL A 80 -11.92 3.21 5.75
C VAL A 80 -13.37 3.11 5.33
N VAL A 81 -14.24 3.58 6.18
CA VAL A 81 -15.67 3.57 5.93
C VAL A 81 -16.21 4.99 5.91
#